data_15021809c4ace5e900e823c4e35779a4
#
_entry.id   15021809c4ace5e900e823c4e35779a4
#
_cell.length_a   1.000
_cell.length_b   1.000
_cell.length_c   1.000
_cell.angle_alpha   90.00
_cell.angle_beta   90.00
_cell.angle_gamma   90.00
#
_symmetry.space_group_name_H-M   'P 1'
#
loop_
_entity.id
_entity.type
_entity.pdbx_description
1 polymer ?
#
loop_
_entity_poly.entity_id
_entity_poly.type
_entity_poly.pdbx_seq_one_letter_code
_entity_poly.pdbx_strand_id
1 'polypeptide(L)'
;MAGVWSEQRKLERWLEVELAALDAWAEIGRVPAEAAEAIRHTAVAPTPERVREIEERTHHDVAAFVDAVAESLGEHGRWFHYGLTSSDVLDTALSLQIQEAGRLILDGLDRAFAAVVARAEEQRETLTIGRTHGVHAEPTTFGLKLAGWAFELERDRTRV
;
A
#
# COMPACT_ATOMS: atom_id res chain seq x y z
N MET A 1 2.51 0.81 -8.83
CA MET A 1 1.41 -0.13 -8.48
C MET A 1 1.91 -1.58 -8.36
N ALA A 2 2.44 -2.23 -9.39
CA ALA A 2 2.91 -3.62 -9.30
C ALA A 2 3.91 -3.86 -8.14
N GLY A 3 4.85 -2.95 -7.91
CA GLY A 3 5.82 -3.05 -6.81
C GLY A 3 5.19 -3.04 -5.42
N VAL A 4 4.06 -2.33 -5.23
CA VAL A 4 3.35 -2.29 -3.94
C VAL A 4 2.79 -3.66 -3.55
N TRP A 5 2.42 -4.45 -4.54
CA TRP A 5 1.80 -5.77 -4.38
C TRP A 5 2.76 -6.94 -4.63
N SER A 6 4.07 -6.66 -4.69
CA SER A 6 5.06 -7.73 -4.79
C SER A 6 5.17 -8.50 -3.45
N GLU A 7 5.52 -9.79 -3.52
CA GLU A 7 5.78 -10.61 -2.33
C GLU A 7 6.88 -10.00 -1.45
N GLN A 8 7.95 -9.48 -2.07
CA GLN A 8 9.02 -8.81 -1.33
C GLN A 8 8.50 -7.60 -0.56
N ARG A 9 7.64 -6.77 -1.19
CA ARG A 9 7.06 -5.58 -0.53
C ARG A 9 6.15 -5.97 0.64
N LYS A 10 5.40 -7.06 0.51
CA LYS A 10 4.60 -7.62 1.59
C LYS A 10 5.47 -7.97 2.80
N LEU A 11 6.58 -8.69 2.59
CA LEU A 11 7.50 -9.08 3.66
C LEU A 11 8.21 -7.86 4.30
N GLU A 12 8.53 -6.83 3.52
CA GLU A 12 9.05 -5.56 4.03
C GLU A 12 8.02 -4.87 4.96
N ARG A 13 6.73 -4.89 4.59
CA ARG A 13 5.66 -4.32 5.43
C ARG A 13 5.43 -5.16 6.70
N TRP A 14 5.55 -6.48 6.62
CA TRP A 14 5.50 -7.31 7.82
C TRP A 14 6.63 -6.95 8.79
N LEU A 15 7.85 -6.81 8.29
CA LEU A 15 8.99 -6.38 9.12
C LEU A 15 8.77 -5.00 9.73
N GLU A 16 8.22 -4.05 8.99
CA GLU A 16 7.90 -2.70 9.50
C GLU A 16 6.92 -2.76 10.70
N VAL A 17 5.89 -3.59 10.62
CA VAL A 17 4.93 -3.79 11.72
C VAL A 17 5.60 -4.42 12.93
N GLU A 18 6.41 -5.46 12.73
CA GLU A 18 7.16 -6.14 13.79
C GLU A 18 8.11 -5.19 14.53
N LEU A 19 8.85 -4.37 13.79
CA LEU A 19 9.77 -3.39 14.38
C LEU A 19 9.03 -2.29 15.14
N ALA A 20 7.90 -1.82 14.63
CA ALA A 20 7.07 -0.83 15.33
C ALA A 20 6.50 -1.38 16.65
N ALA A 21 6.05 -2.63 16.65
CA ALA A 21 5.57 -3.31 17.85
C ALA A 21 6.72 -3.55 18.86
N LEU A 22 7.88 -3.96 18.37
CA LEU A 22 9.08 -4.14 19.19
C LEU A 22 9.48 -2.83 19.90
N ASP A 23 9.44 -1.71 19.18
CA ASP A 23 9.72 -0.38 19.74
C ASP A 23 8.75 -0.02 20.85
N ALA A 24 7.46 -0.24 20.63
CA ALA A 24 6.44 0.01 21.65
C ALA A 24 6.65 -0.87 22.90
N TRP A 25 7.01 -2.15 22.74
CA TRP A 25 7.33 -3.03 23.86
C TRP A 25 8.58 -2.60 24.62
N ALA A 26 9.60 -2.06 23.92
CA ALA A 26 10.80 -1.53 24.54
C ALA A 26 10.51 -0.23 25.31
N GLU A 27 9.68 0.66 24.76
CA GLU A 27 9.27 1.92 25.39
C GLU A 27 8.58 1.70 26.73
N ILE A 28 7.73 0.68 26.85
CA ILE A 28 7.07 0.31 28.10
C ILE A 28 7.88 -0.66 28.98
N GLY A 29 9.13 -0.96 28.60
CA GLY A 29 10.08 -1.76 29.39
C GLY A 29 9.78 -3.25 29.43
N ARG A 30 9.01 -3.80 28.48
CA ARG A 30 8.75 -5.25 28.35
C ARG A 30 9.85 -5.97 27.57
N VAL A 31 10.45 -5.30 26.60
CA VAL A 31 11.61 -5.74 25.86
C VAL A 31 12.82 -4.89 26.28
N PRO A 32 14.00 -5.46 26.52
CA PRO A 32 15.18 -4.67 26.81
C PRO A 32 15.52 -3.71 25.66
N ALA A 33 15.80 -2.45 25.97
CA ALA A 33 16.08 -1.43 24.97
C ALA A 33 17.27 -1.82 24.05
N GLU A 34 18.32 -2.42 24.64
CA GLU A 34 19.49 -2.88 23.86
C GLU A 34 19.10 -4.01 22.87
N ALA A 35 18.17 -4.89 23.24
CA ALA A 35 17.70 -5.95 22.35
C ALA A 35 16.88 -5.38 21.19
N ALA A 36 16.00 -4.41 21.47
CA ALA A 36 15.25 -3.72 20.45
C ALA A 36 16.16 -2.96 19.48
N GLU A 37 17.17 -2.27 19.99
CA GLU A 37 18.16 -1.58 19.17
C GLU A 37 18.96 -2.54 18.29
N ALA A 38 19.45 -3.65 18.85
CA ALA A 38 20.17 -4.67 18.11
C ALA A 38 19.33 -5.28 17.01
N ILE A 39 18.06 -5.62 17.27
CA ILE A 39 17.13 -6.14 16.28
C ILE A 39 16.89 -5.12 15.17
N ARG A 40 16.64 -3.85 15.51
CA ARG A 40 16.40 -2.77 14.53
C ARG A 40 17.58 -2.60 13.56
N HIS A 41 18.82 -2.78 14.04
CA HIS A 41 20.02 -2.65 13.22
C HIS A 41 20.32 -3.88 12.37
N THR A 42 19.87 -5.06 12.77
CA THR A 42 20.23 -6.32 12.12
C THR A 42 19.10 -6.97 11.34
N ALA A 43 17.84 -6.67 11.68
CA ALA A 43 16.68 -7.26 11.01
C ALA A 43 16.59 -6.79 9.55
N VAL A 44 16.50 -7.74 8.65
CA VAL A 44 16.31 -7.53 7.21
C VAL A 44 15.11 -8.33 6.75
N ALA A 45 14.29 -7.75 5.88
CA ALA A 45 13.19 -8.49 5.28
C ALA A 45 13.75 -9.68 4.46
N PRO A 46 13.31 -10.91 4.74
CA PRO A 46 13.79 -12.08 4.04
C PRO A 46 13.32 -12.09 2.59
N THR A 47 13.96 -12.90 1.75
CA THR A 47 13.45 -13.11 0.39
C THR A 47 12.21 -14.01 0.39
N PRO A 48 11.30 -13.85 -0.57
CA PRO A 48 10.13 -14.72 -0.70
C PRO A 48 10.50 -16.20 -0.83
N GLU A 49 11.63 -16.50 -1.48
CA GLU A 49 12.17 -17.86 -1.63
C GLU A 49 12.52 -18.46 -0.26
N ARG A 50 13.22 -17.69 0.60
CA ARG A 50 13.60 -18.18 1.92
C ARG A 50 12.39 -18.44 2.80
N VAL A 51 11.40 -17.56 2.77
CA VAL A 51 10.15 -17.78 3.53
C VAL A 51 9.45 -19.05 3.06
N ARG A 52 9.32 -19.28 1.74
CA ARG A 52 8.70 -20.50 1.20
C ARG A 52 9.43 -21.79 1.61
N GLU A 53 10.77 -21.80 1.58
CA GLU A 53 11.56 -22.95 2.05
C GLU A 53 11.26 -23.32 3.52
N ILE A 54 11.10 -22.30 4.38
CA ILE A 54 10.79 -22.53 5.79
C ILE A 54 9.32 -22.94 5.95
N GLU A 55 8.42 -22.35 5.15
CA GLU A 55 6.98 -22.63 5.18
C GLU A 55 6.66 -24.08 4.80
N GLU A 56 7.46 -24.73 3.94
CA GLU A 56 7.33 -26.16 3.65
C GLU A 56 7.41 -27.03 4.93
N ARG A 57 8.08 -26.55 5.96
CA ARG A 57 8.23 -27.23 7.24
C ARG A 57 7.25 -26.74 8.29
N THR A 58 7.02 -25.43 8.38
CA THR A 58 6.17 -24.81 9.40
C THR A 58 4.69 -24.88 9.05
N HIS A 59 4.33 -25.01 7.77
CA HIS A 59 2.97 -24.92 7.23
C HIS A 59 2.20 -23.68 7.70
N HIS A 60 2.97 -22.57 7.91
CA HIS A 60 2.42 -21.30 8.40
C HIS A 60 3.30 -20.15 7.93
N ASP A 61 2.74 -19.24 7.15
CA ASP A 61 3.44 -18.15 6.47
C ASP A 61 4.12 -17.15 7.43
N VAL A 62 3.40 -16.66 8.44
CA VAL A 62 3.97 -15.72 9.42
C VAL A 62 5.01 -16.39 10.29
N ALA A 63 4.82 -17.64 10.70
CA ALA A 63 5.84 -18.38 11.44
C ALA A 63 7.13 -18.57 10.61
N ALA A 64 6.97 -18.88 9.32
CA ALA A 64 8.10 -18.99 8.39
C ALA A 64 8.83 -17.65 8.21
N PHE A 65 8.09 -16.54 8.14
CA PHE A 65 8.66 -15.20 8.09
C PHE A 65 9.45 -14.86 9.36
N VAL A 66 8.85 -15.13 10.53
CA VAL A 66 9.51 -14.89 11.84
C VAL A 66 10.79 -15.71 11.96
N ASP A 67 10.75 -17.00 11.62
CA ASP A 67 11.94 -17.87 11.61
C ASP A 67 13.02 -17.34 10.65
N ALA A 68 12.62 -16.91 9.44
CA ALA A 68 13.56 -16.37 8.46
C ALA A 68 14.27 -15.10 8.95
N VAL A 69 13.54 -14.17 9.58
CA VAL A 69 14.13 -12.96 10.16
C VAL A 69 15.04 -13.32 11.35
N ALA A 70 14.61 -14.24 12.20
CA ALA A 70 15.35 -14.65 13.39
C ALA A 70 16.72 -15.25 13.09
N GLU A 71 16.95 -15.81 11.89
CA GLU A 71 18.26 -16.32 11.46
C GLU A 71 19.37 -15.27 11.56
N SER A 72 19.05 -13.99 11.42
CA SER A 72 20.01 -12.88 11.50
C SER A 72 20.12 -12.24 12.88
N LEU A 73 19.23 -12.56 13.83
CA LEU A 73 19.07 -11.84 15.10
C LEU A 73 19.83 -12.43 16.28
N GLY A 74 20.42 -13.63 16.12
CA GLY A 74 21.15 -14.31 17.19
C GLY A 74 20.31 -14.47 18.47
N GLU A 75 20.91 -14.19 19.63
CA GLU A 75 20.24 -14.33 20.93
C GLU A 75 19.06 -13.36 21.14
N HIS A 76 19.02 -12.25 20.39
CA HIS A 76 17.95 -11.27 20.47
C HIS A 76 16.67 -11.72 19.73
N GLY A 77 16.76 -12.73 18.86
CA GLY A 77 15.62 -13.26 18.10
C GLY A 77 14.41 -13.66 18.94
N ARG A 78 14.63 -14.04 20.20
CA ARG A 78 13.53 -14.36 21.16
C ARG A 78 12.57 -13.20 21.44
N TRP A 79 12.95 -11.98 21.12
CA TRP A 79 12.12 -10.78 21.29
C TRP A 79 11.38 -10.37 20.03
N PHE A 80 11.74 -10.95 18.89
CA PHE A 80 11.04 -10.73 17.64
C PHE A 80 9.66 -11.41 17.70
N HIS A 81 8.66 -10.81 17.16
CA HIS A 81 7.25 -11.27 17.23
C HIS A 81 6.69 -11.35 18.67
N TYR A 82 7.30 -10.68 19.64
CA TYR A 82 6.88 -10.71 21.03
C TYR A 82 5.50 -10.04 21.20
N GLY A 83 4.52 -10.81 21.73
CA GLY A 83 3.18 -10.32 22.05
C GLY A 83 2.27 -10.06 20.85
N LEU A 84 2.67 -10.47 19.65
CA LEU A 84 1.86 -10.39 18.44
C LEU A 84 1.23 -11.74 18.07
N THR A 85 0.17 -11.67 17.29
CA THR A 85 -0.36 -12.80 16.53
C THR A 85 -0.32 -12.51 15.04
N SER A 86 -0.47 -13.55 14.22
CA SER A 86 -0.35 -13.40 12.75
C SER A 86 -1.21 -12.28 12.17
N SER A 87 -2.49 -12.17 12.61
CA SER A 87 -3.40 -11.14 12.09
C SER A 87 -2.99 -9.71 12.46
N ASP A 88 -2.29 -9.49 13.57
CA ASP A 88 -1.76 -8.17 13.91
C ASP A 88 -0.76 -7.70 12.84
N VAL A 89 0.05 -8.62 12.33
CA VAL A 89 1.04 -8.34 11.29
C VAL A 89 0.37 -8.25 9.92
N LEU A 90 -0.43 -9.24 9.56
CA LEU A 90 -1.05 -9.36 8.23
C LEU A 90 -1.97 -8.17 7.91
N ASP A 91 -2.91 -7.87 8.81
CA ASP A 91 -3.93 -6.85 8.55
C ASP A 91 -3.35 -5.44 8.60
N THR A 92 -2.41 -5.19 9.52
CA THR A 92 -1.72 -3.90 9.61
C THR A 92 -0.83 -3.67 8.39
N ALA A 93 -0.06 -4.66 7.97
CA ALA A 93 0.78 -4.57 6.78
C ALA A 93 -0.04 -4.40 5.50
N LEU A 94 -1.18 -5.09 5.38
CA LEU A 94 -2.10 -4.90 4.26
C LEU A 94 -2.63 -3.46 4.24
N SER A 95 -2.98 -2.90 5.40
CA SER A 95 -3.41 -1.50 5.50
C SER A 95 -2.34 -0.53 5.03
N LEU A 96 -1.06 -0.77 5.33
CA LEU A 96 0.07 0.02 4.83
C LEU A 96 0.21 -0.08 3.30
N GLN A 97 0.03 -1.29 2.72
CA GLN A 97 0.06 -1.47 1.27
C GLN A 97 -1.12 -0.77 0.58
N ILE A 98 -2.33 -0.83 1.18
CA ILE A 98 -3.51 -0.12 0.68
C ILE A 98 -3.27 1.39 0.69
N GLN A 99 -2.71 1.95 1.75
CA GLN A 99 -2.36 3.37 1.81
C GLN A 99 -1.34 3.77 0.74
N GLU A 100 -0.31 2.94 0.53
CA GLU A 100 0.70 3.19 -0.51
C GLU A 100 0.06 3.16 -1.91
N ALA A 101 -0.79 2.17 -2.19
CA ALA A 101 -1.53 2.07 -3.43
C ALA A 101 -2.49 3.25 -3.64
N GLY A 102 -3.22 3.64 -2.59
CA GLY A 102 -4.14 4.77 -2.59
C GLY A 102 -3.43 6.09 -2.95
N ARG A 103 -2.26 6.36 -2.38
CA ARG A 103 -1.46 7.54 -2.74
C ARG A 103 -1.10 7.57 -4.23
N LEU A 104 -0.69 6.43 -4.80
CA LEU A 104 -0.38 6.33 -6.23
C LEU A 104 -1.61 6.56 -7.12
N ILE A 105 -2.79 6.10 -6.67
CA ILE A 105 -4.07 6.35 -7.38
C ILE A 105 -4.42 7.84 -7.31
N LEU A 106 -4.34 8.45 -6.13
CA LEU A 106 -4.62 9.88 -5.94
C LEU A 106 -3.72 10.76 -6.81
N ASP A 107 -2.41 10.48 -6.84
CA ASP A 107 -1.47 11.19 -7.73
C ASP A 107 -1.85 11.04 -9.22
N GLY A 108 -2.36 9.88 -9.60
CA GLY A 108 -2.87 9.63 -10.95
C GLY A 108 -4.14 10.43 -11.25
N LEU A 109 -5.09 10.44 -10.31
CA LEU A 109 -6.35 11.19 -10.41
C LEU A 109 -6.08 12.70 -10.49
N ASP A 110 -5.16 13.25 -9.69
CA ASP A 110 -4.80 14.66 -9.71
C ASP A 110 -4.26 15.09 -11.08
N ARG A 111 -3.38 14.28 -11.67
CA ARG A 111 -2.87 14.56 -13.02
C ARG A 111 -3.95 14.46 -14.09
N ALA A 112 -4.82 13.44 -14.01
CA ALA A 112 -5.93 13.26 -14.95
C ALA A 112 -6.93 14.41 -14.83
N PHE A 113 -7.29 14.79 -13.61
CA PHE A 113 -8.18 15.92 -13.33
C PHE A 113 -7.64 17.23 -13.95
N ALA A 114 -6.38 17.57 -13.65
CA ALA A 114 -5.76 18.79 -14.19
C ALA A 114 -5.75 18.80 -15.73
N ALA A 115 -5.42 17.67 -16.35
CA ALA A 115 -5.40 17.55 -17.81
C ALA A 115 -6.80 17.68 -18.42
N VAL A 116 -7.83 17.07 -17.81
CA VAL A 116 -9.22 17.15 -18.28
C VAL A 116 -9.77 18.56 -18.11
N VAL A 117 -9.50 19.23 -16.97
CA VAL A 117 -9.90 20.62 -16.75
C VAL A 117 -9.28 21.55 -17.80
N ALA A 118 -7.97 21.45 -18.04
CA ALA A 118 -7.28 22.26 -19.05
C ALA A 118 -7.90 22.06 -20.45
N ARG A 119 -8.20 20.81 -20.81
CA ARG A 119 -8.86 20.52 -22.10
C ARG A 119 -10.30 20.99 -22.14
N ALA A 120 -11.03 20.95 -21.04
CA ALA A 120 -12.40 21.45 -20.96
C ALA A 120 -12.45 22.97 -21.23
N GLU A 121 -11.54 23.72 -20.64
CA GLU A 121 -11.40 25.17 -20.88
C GLU A 121 -10.99 25.47 -22.33
N GLU A 122 -9.99 24.78 -22.87
CA GLU A 122 -9.56 24.94 -24.26
C GLU A 122 -10.68 24.66 -25.27
N GLN A 123 -11.53 23.67 -25.00
CA GLN A 123 -12.61 23.22 -25.89
C GLN A 123 -13.97 23.78 -25.51
N ARG A 124 -14.00 24.83 -24.71
CA ARG A 124 -15.22 25.42 -24.16
C ARG A 124 -16.27 25.79 -25.22
N GLU A 125 -15.83 26.36 -26.34
CA GLU A 125 -16.68 26.80 -27.43
C GLU A 125 -16.73 25.83 -28.62
N THR A 126 -16.03 24.68 -28.53
CA THR A 126 -16.03 23.69 -29.62
C THR A 126 -17.34 22.95 -29.68
N LEU A 127 -18.13 23.20 -30.74
CA LEU A 127 -19.41 22.56 -30.93
C LEU A 127 -19.28 21.06 -31.18
N THR A 128 -20.12 20.31 -30.54
CA THR A 128 -20.30 18.88 -30.77
C THR A 128 -21.79 18.52 -30.66
N ILE A 129 -22.11 17.29 -31.05
CA ILE A 129 -23.48 16.79 -30.94
C ILE A 129 -23.62 15.85 -29.74
N GLY A 130 -24.63 16.06 -28.91
CA GLY A 130 -25.06 15.07 -27.93
C GLY A 130 -25.51 13.79 -28.64
N ARG A 131 -25.33 12.65 -28.01
CA ARG A 131 -25.71 11.35 -28.55
C ARG A 131 -26.35 10.48 -27.48
N THR A 132 -27.50 9.92 -27.81
CA THR A 132 -28.24 8.98 -26.98
C THR A 132 -28.87 7.92 -27.88
N HIS A 133 -28.97 6.69 -27.44
CA HIS A 133 -29.51 5.55 -28.21
C HIS A 133 -28.90 5.37 -29.62
N GLY A 134 -27.65 5.79 -29.81
CA GLY A 134 -26.97 5.72 -31.12
C GLY A 134 -27.42 6.80 -32.12
N VAL A 135 -28.30 7.73 -31.75
CA VAL A 135 -28.77 8.83 -32.59
C VAL A 135 -28.30 10.20 -32.08
N HIS A 136 -28.29 11.18 -32.98
CA HIS A 136 -27.95 12.56 -32.63
C HIS A 136 -29.06 13.16 -31.73
N ALA A 137 -28.61 13.85 -30.69
CA ALA A 137 -29.46 14.60 -29.79
C ALA A 137 -29.15 16.10 -29.92
N GLU A 138 -29.31 16.86 -28.85
CA GLU A 138 -29.10 18.31 -28.84
C GLU A 138 -27.63 18.68 -29.12
N PRO A 139 -27.38 19.82 -29.81
CA PRO A 139 -26.05 20.41 -29.86
C PRO A 139 -25.53 20.76 -28.47
N THR A 140 -24.24 20.55 -28.25
CA THR A 140 -23.53 20.86 -27.00
C THR A 140 -22.12 21.33 -27.32
N THR A 141 -21.24 21.49 -26.30
CA THR A 141 -19.82 21.73 -26.50
C THR A 141 -18.98 20.58 -26.03
N PHE A 142 -17.84 20.40 -26.64
CA PHE A 142 -16.87 19.38 -26.21
C PHE A 142 -16.32 19.70 -24.81
N GLY A 143 -16.11 21.01 -24.51
CA GLY A 143 -15.72 21.44 -23.17
C GLY A 143 -16.73 21.05 -22.09
N LEU A 144 -18.05 21.19 -22.34
CA LEU A 144 -19.08 20.76 -21.39
C LEU A 144 -19.01 19.23 -21.12
N LYS A 145 -18.78 18.44 -22.16
CA LYS A 145 -18.59 16.99 -22.00
C LYS A 145 -17.38 16.67 -21.13
N LEU A 146 -16.25 17.33 -21.34
CA LEU A 146 -15.04 17.15 -20.54
C LEU A 146 -15.22 17.66 -19.10
N ALA A 147 -15.97 18.74 -18.89
CA ALA A 147 -16.31 19.21 -17.54
C ALA A 147 -17.09 18.14 -16.75
N GLY A 148 -17.99 17.41 -17.40
CA GLY A 148 -18.64 16.25 -16.78
C GLY A 148 -17.66 15.22 -16.25
N TRP A 149 -16.63 14.90 -17.02
CA TRP A 149 -15.55 13.98 -16.60
C TRP A 149 -14.70 14.57 -15.47
N ALA A 150 -14.41 15.87 -15.49
CA ALA A 150 -13.70 16.53 -14.41
C ALA A 150 -14.44 16.38 -13.06
N PHE A 151 -15.75 16.64 -13.05
CA PHE A 151 -16.57 16.44 -11.86
C PHE A 151 -16.66 14.97 -11.41
N GLU A 152 -16.56 14.01 -12.33
CA GLU A 152 -16.50 12.58 -12.00
C GLU A 152 -15.17 12.24 -11.32
N LEU A 153 -14.04 12.67 -11.89
CA LEU A 153 -12.71 12.49 -11.30
C LEU A 153 -12.60 13.13 -9.91
N GLU A 154 -13.20 14.30 -9.69
CA GLU A 154 -13.21 14.96 -8.38
C GLU A 154 -13.99 14.14 -7.34
N ARG A 155 -15.13 13.57 -7.71
CA ARG A 155 -15.88 12.68 -6.83
C ARG A 155 -15.11 11.38 -6.54
N ASP A 156 -14.41 10.82 -7.52
CA ASP A 156 -13.60 9.61 -7.32
C ASP A 156 -12.41 9.87 -6.42
N ARG A 157 -11.78 11.02 -6.56
CA ARG A 157 -10.71 11.50 -5.68
C ARG A 157 -11.14 11.57 -4.20
N THR A 158 -12.38 11.93 -3.95
CA THR A 158 -12.94 12.00 -2.58
C THR A 158 -13.26 10.62 -2.00
N ARG A 159 -13.44 9.59 -2.86
CA ARG A 159 -13.78 8.22 -2.44
C ARG A 159 -12.55 7.36 -2.13
N VAL A 160 -11.39 7.68 -2.71
CA VAL A 160 -10.11 7.01 -2.46
C VAL A 160 -9.48 7.54 -1.19
#